data_6e10ee5c34741d39cc2c08a0ff7305e8
#
_entry.id   6e10ee5c34741d39cc2c08a0ff7305e8
#
_cell.length_a   1.000
_cell.length_b   1.000
_cell.length_c   1.000
_cell.angle_alpha   90.00
_cell.angle_beta   90.00
_cell.angle_gamma   90.00
#
_symmetry.space_group_name_H-M   'P 1'
#
loop_
_entity.id
_entity.type
_entity.pdbx_description
1 polymer ?
#
loop_
_entity_poly.entity_id
_entity_poly.type
_entity_poly.pdbx_seq_one_letter_code
_entity_poly.pdbx_strand_id
1 'polypeptide(L)'
;GMLIKGGDVVERLSKIKNIAFDKTGTLTYGKLSVVEYKGFCPKYDDEAFLKILESVEAYSEHPLGKAITSYYKENNEELLDIQNFTVNPGKGITANLGEKSILVGNLKLIKDVDINLNKDIINISEEFTKKGCTVIYLSIDNKLIGYVALSDILREEAKEVISYIKSQKINPVMLTGDNKNSA
;
A
#
# COMPACT_ATOMS: atom_id res chain seq x y z
N GLY A 1 7.98 -9.75 -26.83
CA GLY A 1 8.02 -9.17 -28.17
C GLY A 1 6.67 -8.61 -28.59
N MET A 2 6.66 -7.66 -29.52
CA MET A 2 5.44 -7.04 -30.06
C MET A 2 5.26 -7.49 -31.50
N LEU A 3 4.05 -7.94 -31.87
CA LEU A 3 3.70 -8.28 -33.24
C LEU A 3 2.91 -7.12 -33.86
N ILE A 4 3.40 -6.56 -34.95
CA ILE A 4 2.75 -5.42 -35.66
C ILE A 4 2.14 -5.95 -36.95
N LYS A 5 0.85 -5.67 -37.16
CA LYS A 5 0.04 -6.18 -38.27
C LYS A 5 0.05 -5.22 -39.47
N GLY A 6 1.18 -5.14 -40.16
CA GLY A 6 1.28 -4.35 -41.41
C GLY A 6 2.00 -3.00 -41.30
N GLY A 7 2.46 -2.48 -42.45
CA GLY A 7 3.24 -1.26 -42.49
C GLY A 7 2.43 0.02 -42.24
N ASP A 8 1.13 0.01 -42.49
CA ASP A 8 0.20 1.11 -42.18
C ASP A 8 0.10 1.39 -40.69
N VAL A 9 0.21 0.34 -39.87
CA VAL A 9 0.24 0.49 -38.41
C VAL A 9 1.53 1.18 -37.96
N VAL A 10 2.67 0.82 -38.54
CA VAL A 10 3.96 1.46 -38.24
C VAL A 10 3.92 2.95 -38.63
N GLU A 11 3.35 3.27 -39.78
CA GLU A 11 3.20 4.66 -40.22
C GLU A 11 2.30 5.47 -39.28
N ARG A 12 1.19 4.87 -38.79
CA ARG A 12 0.32 5.52 -37.80
C ARG A 12 1.02 5.70 -36.45
N LEU A 13 1.79 4.72 -36.00
CA LEU A 13 2.58 4.81 -34.77
C LEU A 13 3.61 5.95 -34.85
N SER A 14 4.19 6.22 -35.99
CA SER A 14 5.13 7.35 -36.15
C SER A 14 4.51 8.73 -36.00
N LYS A 15 3.18 8.84 -36.08
CA LYS A 15 2.41 10.10 -36.03
C LYS A 15 1.72 10.31 -34.65
N ILE A 16 1.90 9.41 -33.67
CA ILE A 16 1.27 9.54 -32.38
C ILE A 16 1.80 10.77 -31.63
N LYS A 17 0.92 11.42 -30.90
CA LYS A 17 1.22 12.59 -30.04
C LYS A 17 1.04 12.31 -28.56
N ASN A 18 0.25 11.31 -28.24
CA ASN A 18 -0.06 10.92 -26.87
C ASN A 18 0.07 9.42 -26.72
N ILE A 19 0.59 8.98 -25.57
CA ILE A 19 0.60 7.57 -25.14
C ILE A 19 -0.05 7.51 -23.78
N ALA A 20 -1.11 6.68 -23.66
CA ALA A 20 -1.76 6.40 -22.40
C ALA A 20 -1.15 5.15 -21.76
N PHE A 21 -0.75 5.25 -20.50
CA PHE A 21 -0.22 4.16 -19.69
C PHE A 21 -1.20 3.83 -18.59
N ASP A 22 -1.52 2.57 -18.41
CA ASP A 22 -2.11 2.10 -17.17
C ASP A 22 -1.05 2.17 -16.05
N LYS A 23 -1.46 2.56 -14.83
CA LYS A 23 -0.56 2.63 -13.68
C LYS A 23 -0.24 1.24 -13.17
N THR A 24 -1.27 0.51 -12.72
CA THR A 24 -1.11 -0.74 -11.99
C THR A 24 -0.72 -1.90 -12.91
N GLY A 25 0.43 -2.53 -12.64
CA GLY A 25 0.94 -3.64 -13.44
C GLY A 25 1.61 -3.24 -14.75
N THR A 26 1.55 -1.95 -15.15
CA THR A 26 2.23 -1.40 -16.35
C THR A 26 3.40 -0.52 -15.93
N LEU A 27 3.15 0.63 -15.31
CA LEU A 27 4.21 1.50 -14.78
C LEU A 27 4.74 0.97 -13.44
N THR A 28 3.94 0.19 -12.74
CA THR A 28 4.27 -0.50 -11.50
C THR A 28 4.30 -2.01 -11.73
N TYR A 29 4.79 -2.74 -10.73
CA TYR A 29 4.79 -4.22 -10.78
C TYR A 29 3.41 -4.84 -10.52
N GLY A 30 2.41 -4.06 -10.07
CA GLY A 30 1.11 -4.56 -9.64
C GLY A 30 1.18 -5.34 -8.33
N LYS A 31 2.24 -5.11 -7.54
CA LYS A 31 2.48 -5.76 -6.25
C LYS A 31 2.66 -4.69 -5.18
N LEU A 32 1.79 -4.71 -4.18
CA LEU A 32 1.96 -3.88 -2.99
C LEU A 32 3.20 -4.33 -2.21
N SER A 33 3.92 -3.36 -1.68
CA SER A 33 5.05 -3.58 -0.78
C SER A 33 5.02 -2.57 0.35
N VAL A 34 5.57 -2.95 1.50
CA VAL A 34 5.80 -2.05 2.61
C VAL A 34 6.89 -1.07 2.22
N VAL A 35 6.59 0.23 2.29
CA VAL A 35 7.54 1.32 1.99
C VAL A 35 8.04 2.00 3.24
N GLU A 36 7.22 2.02 4.30
CA GLU A 36 7.59 2.55 5.61
C GLU A 36 6.69 1.98 6.70
N TYR A 37 7.19 1.87 7.90
CA TYR A 37 6.44 1.56 9.11
C TYR A 37 7.05 2.25 10.31
N LYS A 38 6.25 2.47 11.36
CA LYS A 38 6.71 3.07 12.61
C LYS A 38 5.83 2.70 13.78
N GLY A 39 6.47 2.24 14.86
CA GLY A 39 5.87 2.11 16.19
C GLY A 39 5.87 3.46 16.92
N PHE A 40 4.77 3.75 17.62
CA PHE A 40 4.63 4.99 18.42
C PHE A 40 4.77 4.75 19.91
N CYS A 41 4.77 3.51 20.32
CA CYS A 41 4.69 3.14 21.73
C CYS A 41 6.01 2.51 22.19
N PRO A 42 6.70 3.05 23.20
CA PRO A 42 7.94 2.47 23.71
C PRO A 42 7.81 1.02 24.21
N LYS A 43 6.58 0.59 24.53
CA LYS A 43 6.28 -0.79 24.94
C LYS A 43 6.23 -1.77 23.76
N TYR A 44 5.97 -1.24 22.57
CA TYR A 44 5.91 -1.98 21.31
C TYR A 44 6.82 -1.27 20.34
N ASP A 45 8.10 -1.66 20.32
CA ASP A 45 9.05 -1.17 19.33
C ASP A 45 8.64 -1.58 17.91
N ASP A 46 9.40 -1.17 16.93
CA ASP A 46 9.10 -1.42 15.53
C ASP A 46 9.01 -2.91 15.21
N GLU A 47 9.82 -3.75 15.87
CA GLU A 47 9.83 -5.20 15.67
C GLU A 47 8.59 -5.85 16.27
N ALA A 48 8.25 -5.53 17.51
CA ALA A 48 7.03 -6.00 18.17
C ALA A 48 5.76 -5.52 17.44
N PHE A 49 5.77 -4.29 16.93
CA PHE A 49 4.68 -3.76 16.11
C PHE A 49 4.49 -4.59 14.83
N LEU A 50 5.56 -4.83 14.08
CA LEU A 50 5.51 -5.62 12.84
C LEU A 50 5.06 -7.06 13.10
N LYS A 51 5.57 -7.69 14.15
CA LYS A 51 5.20 -9.06 14.53
C LYS A 51 3.71 -9.19 14.83
N ILE A 52 3.12 -8.25 15.59
CA ILE A 52 1.69 -8.25 15.88
C ILE A 52 0.89 -8.03 14.58
N LEU A 53 1.31 -7.06 13.77
CA LEU A 53 0.64 -6.73 12.52
C LEU A 53 0.63 -7.92 11.56
N GLU A 54 1.78 -8.57 11.37
CA GLU A 54 1.90 -9.78 10.55
C GLU A 54 1.02 -10.91 11.07
N SER A 55 1.04 -11.15 12.40
CA SER A 55 0.25 -12.22 13.01
C SER A 55 -1.25 -12.04 12.76
N VAL A 56 -1.74 -10.79 12.77
CA VAL A 56 -3.14 -10.49 12.42
C VAL A 56 -3.38 -10.66 10.91
N GLU A 57 -2.52 -10.11 10.07
CA GLU A 57 -2.68 -10.12 8.62
C GLU A 57 -2.42 -11.51 8.00
N ALA A 58 -1.78 -12.43 8.71
CA ALA A 58 -1.60 -13.82 8.27
C ALA A 58 -2.94 -14.55 8.05
N TYR A 59 -4.01 -14.11 8.69
CA TYR A 59 -5.37 -14.63 8.48
C TYR A 59 -6.12 -13.90 7.37
N SER A 60 -5.52 -12.85 6.78
CA SER A 60 -6.15 -12.02 5.75
C SER A 60 -5.81 -12.50 4.35
N GLU A 61 -6.82 -12.66 3.50
CA GLU A 61 -6.61 -12.91 2.06
C GLU A 61 -6.44 -11.61 1.25
N HIS A 62 -6.55 -10.46 1.89
CA HIS A 62 -6.45 -9.16 1.24
C HIS A 62 -5.04 -8.89 0.71
N PRO A 63 -4.87 -8.26 -0.48
CA PRO A 63 -3.54 -7.95 -1.02
C PRO A 63 -2.63 -7.15 -0.08
N LEU A 64 -3.20 -6.26 0.75
CA LEU A 64 -2.45 -5.53 1.78
C LEU A 64 -1.85 -6.47 2.83
N GLY A 65 -2.63 -7.42 3.34
CA GLY A 65 -2.16 -8.43 4.29
C GLY A 65 -1.05 -9.30 3.70
N LYS A 66 -1.22 -9.74 2.46
CA LYS A 66 -0.18 -10.51 1.75
C LYS A 66 1.13 -9.74 1.57
N ALA A 67 1.05 -8.43 1.34
CA ALA A 67 2.23 -7.58 1.23
C ALA A 67 2.96 -7.44 2.59
N ILE A 68 2.21 -7.28 3.68
CA ILE A 68 2.75 -7.19 5.05
C ILE A 68 3.42 -8.51 5.45
N THR A 69 2.71 -9.63 5.28
CA THR A 69 3.25 -10.95 5.62
C THR A 69 4.45 -11.35 4.76
N SER A 70 4.48 -10.95 3.48
CA SER A 70 5.65 -11.20 2.63
C SER A 70 6.86 -10.39 3.05
N TYR A 71 6.65 -9.16 3.54
CA TYR A 71 7.73 -8.30 4.01
C TYR A 71 8.41 -8.86 5.27
N TYR A 72 7.63 -9.45 6.20
CA TYR A 72 8.14 -9.93 7.48
C TYR A 72 8.69 -11.36 7.42
N LYS A 73 8.21 -12.19 6.49
CA LYS A 73 8.57 -13.62 6.36
C LYS A 73 10.08 -13.93 6.28
N GLU A 74 10.90 -12.95 5.99
CA GLU A 74 12.36 -13.12 5.96
C GLU A 74 12.97 -13.39 7.34
N ASN A 75 12.23 -13.13 8.43
CA ASN A 75 12.75 -13.23 9.81
C ASN A 75 12.44 -14.56 10.51
N ASN A 76 11.72 -15.50 9.89
CA ASN A 76 11.41 -16.86 10.42
C ASN A 76 10.91 -16.91 11.87
N GLU A 77 10.20 -15.90 12.34
CA GLU A 77 9.65 -15.87 13.69
C GLU A 77 8.28 -16.57 13.77
N GLU A 78 8.00 -17.17 14.93
CA GLU A 78 6.70 -17.79 15.22
C GLU A 78 5.62 -16.72 15.35
N LEU A 79 4.49 -16.90 14.62
CA LEU A 79 3.35 -16.00 14.69
C LEU A 79 2.68 -16.05 16.06
N LEU A 80 2.12 -14.93 16.49
CA LEU A 80 1.36 -14.85 17.73
C LEU A 80 -0.02 -15.50 17.55
N ASP A 81 -0.55 -16.08 18.63
CA ASP A 81 -1.89 -16.67 18.65
C ASP A 81 -2.96 -15.59 18.62
N ILE A 82 -3.56 -15.38 17.44
CA ILE A 82 -4.61 -14.40 17.21
C ILE A 82 -5.98 -15.07 17.27
N GLN A 83 -6.86 -14.52 18.09
CA GLN A 83 -8.19 -15.04 18.35
C GLN A 83 -9.28 -14.05 17.87
N ASN A 84 -10.50 -14.54 17.68
CA ASN A 84 -11.67 -13.72 17.33
C ASN A 84 -11.46 -12.81 16.11
N PHE A 85 -10.71 -13.29 15.12
CA PHE A 85 -10.44 -12.56 13.87
C PHE A 85 -11.74 -12.26 13.12
N THR A 86 -11.98 -10.99 12.84
CA THR A 86 -13.17 -10.54 12.10
C THR A 86 -12.80 -9.44 11.11
N VAL A 87 -13.21 -9.62 9.86
CA VAL A 87 -13.02 -8.62 8.80
C VAL A 87 -14.17 -7.61 8.82
N ASN A 88 -13.85 -6.32 8.88
CA ASN A 88 -14.77 -5.21 8.70
C ASN A 88 -14.63 -4.67 7.28
N PRO A 89 -15.56 -4.97 6.34
CA PRO A 89 -15.41 -4.62 4.93
C PRO A 89 -15.13 -3.14 4.69
N GLY A 90 -14.06 -2.85 3.91
CA GLY A 90 -13.66 -1.48 3.57
C GLY A 90 -13.06 -0.66 4.71
N LYS A 91 -12.87 -1.25 5.90
CA LYS A 91 -12.32 -0.56 7.07
C LYS A 91 -11.06 -1.24 7.61
N GLY A 92 -11.08 -2.57 7.81
CA GLY A 92 -9.95 -3.32 8.37
C GLY A 92 -10.39 -4.56 9.15
N ILE A 93 -9.66 -4.91 10.18
CA ILE A 93 -9.75 -6.15 10.94
C ILE A 93 -9.86 -5.82 12.43
N THR A 94 -10.67 -6.60 13.13
CA THR A 94 -10.69 -6.68 14.60
C THR A 94 -10.27 -8.08 15.01
N ALA A 95 -9.48 -8.18 16.09
CA ALA A 95 -8.98 -9.45 16.61
C ALA A 95 -8.63 -9.33 18.09
N ASN A 96 -8.21 -10.43 18.69
CA ASN A 96 -7.72 -10.46 20.07
C ASN A 96 -6.33 -11.11 20.12
N LEU A 97 -5.47 -10.59 21.00
CA LEU A 97 -4.21 -11.20 21.41
C LEU A 97 -4.27 -11.43 22.92
N GLY A 98 -4.65 -12.64 23.33
CA GLY A 98 -5.06 -12.92 24.68
C GLY A 98 -6.25 -12.05 25.09
N GLU A 99 -6.13 -11.30 26.19
CA GLU A 99 -7.18 -10.39 26.67
C GLU A 99 -7.19 -9.02 25.98
N LYS A 100 -6.21 -8.73 25.09
CA LYS A 100 -6.07 -7.44 24.43
C LYS A 100 -6.89 -7.39 23.16
N SER A 101 -7.65 -6.31 22.99
CA SER A 101 -8.36 -6.02 21.75
C SER A 101 -7.40 -5.41 20.73
N ILE A 102 -7.33 -6.00 19.55
CA ILE A 102 -6.52 -5.50 18.42
C ILE A 102 -7.42 -4.97 17.33
N LEU A 103 -6.99 -3.89 16.71
CA LEU A 103 -7.62 -3.23 15.59
C LEU A 103 -6.59 -2.89 14.53
N VAL A 104 -6.75 -3.44 13.32
CA VAL A 104 -5.88 -3.17 12.17
C VAL A 104 -6.74 -2.60 11.05
N GLY A 105 -6.42 -1.41 10.57
CA GLY A 105 -7.20 -0.83 9.47
C GLY A 105 -6.84 0.59 9.10
N ASN A 106 -7.66 1.15 8.21
CA ASN A 106 -7.48 2.50 7.70
C ASN A 106 -7.86 3.58 8.72
N LEU A 107 -7.55 4.84 8.39
CA LEU A 107 -7.86 5.99 9.25
C LEU A 107 -9.35 6.09 9.62
N LYS A 108 -10.25 5.61 8.75
CA LYS A 108 -11.69 5.63 9.00
C LYS A 108 -12.07 4.69 10.14
N LEU A 109 -11.52 3.48 10.16
CA LEU A 109 -11.75 2.54 11.26
C LEU A 109 -11.26 3.10 12.59
N ILE A 110 -10.06 3.70 12.61
CA ILE A 110 -9.47 4.30 13.80
C ILE A 110 -10.34 5.46 14.35
N LYS A 111 -10.91 6.27 13.45
CA LYS A 111 -11.83 7.36 13.85
C LYS A 111 -13.17 6.84 14.37
N ASP A 112 -13.70 5.76 13.79
CA ASP A 112 -15.00 5.20 14.19
C ASP A 112 -14.99 4.63 15.64
N VAL A 113 -13.83 4.33 16.19
CA VAL A 113 -13.66 3.80 17.57
C VAL A 113 -13.10 4.83 18.55
N ASP A 114 -13.17 6.12 18.21
CA ASP A 114 -12.76 7.24 19.06
C ASP A 114 -11.31 7.16 19.60
N ILE A 115 -10.41 6.53 18.84
CA ILE A 115 -8.99 6.54 19.18
C ILE A 115 -8.45 7.94 18.96
N ASN A 116 -7.90 8.52 20.04
CA ASN A 116 -7.34 9.86 20.01
C ASN A 116 -6.16 9.95 19.04
N LEU A 117 -6.39 10.59 17.90
CA LEU A 117 -5.37 10.85 16.89
C LEU A 117 -4.78 12.25 17.11
N ASN A 118 -3.49 12.32 17.37
CA ASN A 118 -2.82 13.61 17.36
C ASN A 118 -2.68 14.12 15.91
N LYS A 119 -2.40 15.42 15.77
CA LYS A 119 -2.26 16.08 14.47
C LYS A 119 -1.13 15.46 13.63
N ASP A 120 -0.07 14.97 14.25
CA ASP A 120 1.08 14.40 13.55
C ASP A 120 0.70 13.12 12.82
N ILE A 121 -0.15 12.27 13.40
CA ILE A 121 -0.64 11.04 12.80
C ILE A 121 -1.52 11.34 11.57
N ILE A 122 -2.36 12.38 11.67
CA ILE A 122 -3.20 12.81 10.55
C ILE A 122 -2.30 13.32 9.41
N ASN A 123 -1.32 14.15 9.73
CA ASN A 123 -0.36 14.68 8.75
C ASN A 123 0.42 13.55 8.04
N ILE A 124 0.88 12.56 8.78
CA ILE A 124 1.55 11.37 8.22
C ILE A 124 0.65 10.68 7.21
N SER A 125 -0.62 10.43 7.60
CA SER A 125 -1.60 9.80 6.69
C SER A 125 -1.78 10.60 5.39
N GLU A 126 -1.88 11.92 5.50
CA GLU A 126 -2.04 12.80 4.35
C GLU A 126 -0.80 12.82 3.45
N GLU A 127 0.40 12.84 4.04
CA GLU A 127 1.66 12.79 3.28
C GLU A 127 1.79 11.51 2.47
N PHE A 128 1.55 10.36 3.10
CA PHE A 128 1.61 9.08 2.39
C PHE A 128 0.51 8.94 1.35
N THR A 129 -0.70 9.42 1.65
CA THR A 129 -1.80 9.44 0.67
C THR A 129 -1.45 10.30 -0.55
N LYS A 130 -0.81 11.45 -0.36
CA LYS A 130 -0.31 12.31 -1.46
C LYS A 130 0.77 11.62 -2.30
N LYS A 131 1.55 10.70 -1.70
CA LYS A 131 2.55 9.87 -2.38
C LYS A 131 1.96 8.60 -3.02
N GLY A 132 0.64 8.42 -2.99
CA GLY A 132 -0.05 7.25 -3.55
C GLY A 132 0.04 6.00 -2.69
N CYS A 133 0.40 6.13 -1.40
CA CYS A 133 0.47 5.01 -0.47
C CYS A 133 -0.88 4.74 0.21
N THR A 134 -1.11 3.50 0.57
CA THR A 134 -2.16 3.09 1.51
C THR A 134 -1.56 2.99 2.89
N VAL A 135 -2.18 3.65 3.88
CA VAL A 135 -1.72 3.60 5.28
C VAL A 135 -2.66 2.74 6.10
N ILE A 136 -2.09 1.78 6.80
CA ILE A 136 -2.77 0.89 7.74
C ILE A 136 -2.25 1.17 9.14
N TYR A 137 -3.15 1.25 10.09
CA TYR A 137 -2.87 1.52 11.49
C TYR A 137 -3.13 0.28 12.34
N LEU A 138 -2.33 0.10 13.37
CA LEU A 138 -2.53 -0.90 14.42
C LEU A 138 -2.83 -0.19 15.73
N SER A 139 -3.89 -0.60 16.40
CA SER A 139 -4.16 -0.20 17.79
C SER A 139 -4.38 -1.41 18.69
N ILE A 140 -4.05 -1.24 19.96
CA ILE A 140 -4.25 -2.23 21.02
C ILE A 140 -4.96 -1.53 22.19
N ASP A 141 -6.07 -2.09 22.65
CA ASP A 141 -6.87 -1.55 23.76
C ASP A 141 -7.18 -0.05 23.55
N ASN A 142 -7.64 0.31 22.37
CA ASN A 142 -7.95 1.68 21.92
C ASN A 142 -6.76 2.66 21.97
N LYS A 143 -5.53 2.17 22.02
CA LYS A 143 -4.32 2.99 21.89
C LYS A 143 -3.64 2.71 20.56
N LEU A 144 -3.36 3.75 19.82
CA LEU A 144 -2.60 3.62 18.58
C LEU A 144 -1.16 3.20 18.88
N ILE A 145 -0.73 2.11 18.24
CA ILE A 145 0.59 1.50 18.44
C ILE A 145 1.54 1.90 17.32
N GLY A 146 1.06 1.98 16.09
CA GLY A 146 1.90 2.33 14.95
C GLY A 146 1.13 2.34 13.64
N TYR A 147 1.88 2.53 12.55
CA TYR A 147 1.36 2.45 11.18
C TYR A 147 2.33 1.72 10.26
N VAL A 148 1.79 1.23 9.15
CA VAL A 148 2.52 0.76 7.98
C VAL A 148 1.97 1.46 6.73
N ALA A 149 2.87 1.95 5.89
CA ALA A 149 2.54 2.52 4.58
C ALA A 149 2.91 1.53 3.49
N LEU A 150 1.98 1.26 2.58
CA LEU A 150 2.15 0.35 1.46
C LEU A 150 1.93 1.08 0.14
N SER A 151 2.71 0.75 -0.86
CA SER A 151 2.56 1.27 -2.22
C SER A 151 2.85 0.19 -3.24
N ASP A 152 2.29 0.36 -4.43
CA ASP A 152 2.70 -0.42 -5.58
C ASP A 152 4.05 0.11 -6.10
N ILE A 153 5.01 -0.79 -6.29
CA ILE A 153 6.38 -0.42 -6.64
C ILE A 153 6.46 -0.04 -8.12
N LEU A 154 6.98 1.15 -8.39
CA LEU A 154 7.31 1.57 -9.76
C LEU A 154 8.38 0.64 -10.34
N ARG A 155 8.23 0.31 -11.63
CA ARG A 155 9.27 -0.38 -12.38
C ARG A 155 10.49 0.51 -12.53
N GLU A 156 11.66 -0.07 -12.42
CA GLU A 156 12.94 0.67 -12.52
C GLU A 156 13.03 1.43 -13.85
N GLU A 157 12.56 0.80 -14.94
CA GLU A 157 12.60 1.35 -16.28
C GLU A 157 11.54 2.44 -16.53
N ALA A 158 10.51 2.55 -15.69
CA ALA A 158 9.37 3.43 -15.94
C ALA A 158 9.79 4.90 -16.11
N LYS A 159 10.70 5.38 -15.26
CA LYS A 159 11.20 6.77 -15.33
C LYS A 159 11.97 7.04 -16.60
N GLU A 160 12.82 6.12 -17.03
CA GLU A 160 13.63 6.23 -18.23
C GLU A 160 12.73 6.24 -19.47
N VAL A 161 11.80 5.29 -19.56
CA VAL A 161 10.84 5.18 -20.67
C VAL A 161 10.00 6.46 -20.80
N ILE A 162 9.46 6.97 -19.70
CA ILE A 162 8.65 8.22 -19.73
C ILE A 162 9.51 9.42 -20.14
N SER A 163 10.75 9.50 -19.68
CA SER A 163 11.68 10.56 -20.07
C SER A 163 12.02 10.49 -21.57
N TYR A 164 12.27 9.29 -22.07
CA TYR A 164 12.51 9.07 -23.51
C TYR A 164 11.31 9.48 -24.36
N ILE A 165 10.09 9.08 -23.99
CA ILE A 165 8.85 9.44 -24.68
C ILE A 165 8.67 10.96 -24.74
N LYS A 166 8.90 11.65 -23.62
CA LYS A 166 8.85 13.12 -23.59
C LYS A 166 9.90 13.76 -24.50
N SER A 167 11.12 13.19 -24.59
CA SER A 167 12.17 13.68 -25.49
C SER A 167 11.80 13.59 -26.97
N GLN A 168 10.95 12.60 -27.32
CA GLN A 168 10.39 12.44 -28.67
C GLN A 168 9.19 13.36 -28.93
N LYS A 169 8.89 14.33 -28.04
CA LYS A 169 7.73 15.24 -28.11
C LYS A 169 6.37 14.53 -28.10
N ILE A 170 6.32 13.35 -27.56
CA ILE A 170 5.10 12.58 -27.30
C ILE A 170 4.66 12.84 -25.86
N ASN A 171 3.38 13.12 -25.64
CA ASN A 171 2.82 13.40 -24.33
C ASN A 171 2.40 12.09 -23.63
N PRO A 172 3.04 11.67 -22.54
CA PRO A 172 2.58 10.54 -21.76
C PRO A 172 1.39 10.95 -20.88
N VAL A 173 0.35 10.13 -20.87
CA VAL A 173 -0.86 10.28 -20.06
C VAL A 173 -1.00 9.05 -19.18
N MET A 174 -1.17 9.22 -17.88
CA MET A 174 -1.41 8.09 -16.97
C MET A 174 -2.91 7.87 -16.82
N LEU A 175 -3.34 6.62 -16.99
CA LEU A 175 -4.68 6.15 -16.69
C LEU A 175 -4.63 5.40 -15.35
N THR A 176 -5.49 5.77 -14.43
CA THR A 176 -5.59 5.12 -13.13
C THR A 176 -7.02 5.19 -12.63
N GLY A 177 -7.45 4.13 -11.93
CA GLY A 177 -8.71 4.12 -11.16
C GLY A 177 -8.58 4.79 -9.79
N ASP A 178 -7.37 5.22 -9.40
CA ASP A 178 -7.12 5.88 -8.13
C ASP A 178 -7.68 7.32 -8.15
N ASN A 179 -7.85 7.88 -6.96
CA ASN A 179 -8.21 9.29 -6.84
C ASN A 179 -7.03 10.20 -7.28
N LYS A 180 -7.33 11.47 -7.59
CA LYS A 180 -6.32 12.45 -8.08
C LYS A 180 -5.09 12.62 -7.19
N ASN A 181 -5.18 12.28 -5.92
CA ASN A 181 -4.08 12.44 -4.96
C ASN A 181 -3.16 11.21 -4.91
N SER A 182 -3.62 10.06 -5.47
CA SER A 182 -2.86 8.80 -5.55
C SER A 182 -2.30 8.53 -6.94
N ALA A 183 -2.61 9.39 -7.91
CA ALA A 183 -2.09 9.38 -9.26
C ALA A 183 -0.92 10.36 -9.39
#